data_c913c4cf39bcb5ed89bfd643746183ae
#
_entry.id   c913c4cf39bcb5ed89bfd643746183ae
#
_cell.length_a   1.000
_cell.length_b   1.000
_cell.length_c   1.000
_cell.angle_alpha   90.00
_cell.angle_beta   90.00
_cell.angle_gamma   90.00
#
_symmetry.space_group_name_H-M   'P 1'
#
loop_
_entity.id
_entity.type
_entity.pdbx_description
1 polymer ?
#
loop_
_entity_poly.entity_id
_entity_poly.type
_entity_poly.pdbx_seq_one_letter_code
_entity_poly.pdbx_strand_id
1 'polypeptide(L)'
;MAYSEALDRRIIEIVSTWDNVVPKEMFGGVCYLLNGNIVCGIIKDYLILRLGEEEAALALQHPRVKEFDITGRPMKGWVMVEERACAGKKLERWLNKAKAFVEHLPEKRH
;
A
#
# COMPACT_ATOMS: atom_id res chain seq x y z
N MET A 1 3.19 -14.56 -13.36
CA MET A 1 3.58 -13.79 -12.16
C MET A 1 2.37 -13.46 -11.34
N ALA A 2 2.53 -13.44 -10.02
CA ALA A 2 1.41 -13.23 -9.10
C ALA A 2 1.01 -11.77 -8.95
N TYR A 3 1.80 -10.84 -9.49
CA TYR A 3 1.52 -9.40 -9.37
C TYR A 3 2.16 -8.62 -10.52
N SER A 4 1.74 -7.35 -10.67
CA SER A 4 2.25 -6.47 -11.72
C SER A 4 3.66 -6.02 -11.40
N GLU A 5 4.64 -6.50 -12.15
CA GLU A 5 6.04 -6.11 -11.95
C GLU A 5 6.27 -4.66 -12.35
N ALA A 6 5.53 -4.16 -13.35
CA ALA A 6 5.65 -2.78 -13.79
C ALA A 6 5.24 -1.82 -12.67
N LEU A 7 4.13 -2.12 -11.99
CA LEU A 7 3.68 -1.31 -10.86
C LEU A 7 4.66 -1.43 -9.69
N ASP A 8 5.14 -2.64 -9.41
CA ASP A 8 6.08 -2.85 -8.32
C ASP A 8 7.37 -2.05 -8.51
N ARG A 9 7.90 -1.99 -9.74
CA ARG A 9 9.09 -1.20 -10.01
C ARG A 9 8.88 0.27 -9.68
N ARG A 10 7.70 0.81 -10.00
CA ARG A 10 7.38 2.19 -9.70
C ARG A 10 7.24 2.42 -8.19
N ILE A 11 6.68 1.44 -7.48
CA ILE A 11 6.60 1.49 -6.01
C ILE A 11 8.01 1.52 -5.42
N ILE A 12 8.88 0.64 -5.87
CA ILE A 12 10.28 0.56 -5.40
C ILE A 12 10.99 1.89 -5.58
N GLU A 13 10.84 2.55 -6.73
CA GLU A 13 11.48 3.83 -6.99
C GLU A 13 11.12 4.89 -5.93
N ILE A 14 9.88 4.84 -5.45
CA ILE A 14 9.41 5.81 -4.46
C ILE A 14 9.82 5.40 -3.05
N VAL A 15 9.52 4.15 -2.65
CA VAL A 15 9.76 3.73 -1.27
C VAL A 15 11.24 3.58 -0.95
N SER A 16 12.09 3.37 -1.96
CA SER A 16 13.54 3.28 -1.74
C SER A 16 14.14 4.61 -1.29
N THR A 17 13.42 5.71 -1.43
CA THR A 17 13.87 7.01 -0.93
C THR A 17 13.51 7.22 0.55
N TRP A 18 12.72 6.33 1.13
CA TRP A 18 12.33 6.42 2.54
C TRP A 18 13.29 5.64 3.41
N ASP A 19 13.47 6.09 4.66
CA ASP A 19 14.30 5.39 5.62
C ASP A 19 13.54 4.20 6.24
N ASN A 20 14.29 3.15 6.57
CA ASN A 20 13.77 2.00 7.32
C ASN A 20 12.63 1.25 6.62
N VAL A 21 12.74 1.10 5.30
CA VAL A 21 11.77 0.33 4.52
C VAL A 21 12.41 -0.99 4.09
N VAL A 22 11.70 -2.09 4.31
CA VAL A 22 12.14 -3.41 3.86
C VAL A 22 11.00 -4.12 3.14
N PRO A 23 11.31 -4.89 2.09
CA PRO A 23 10.29 -5.69 1.40
C PRO A 23 10.04 -7.00 2.11
N LYS A 24 8.83 -7.54 1.97
CA LYS A 24 8.48 -8.85 2.49
C LYS A 24 7.42 -9.49 1.60
N GLU A 25 7.65 -10.71 1.16
CA GLU A 25 6.66 -11.43 0.38
C GLU A 25 5.51 -11.86 1.28
N MET A 26 4.27 -11.53 0.86
CA MET A 26 3.06 -11.85 1.61
C MET A 26 1.88 -11.94 0.65
N PHE A 27 0.94 -12.82 0.97
CA PHE A 27 -0.33 -12.92 0.23
C PHE A 27 -0.17 -13.15 -1.27
N GLY A 28 0.94 -13.75 -1.68
CA GLY A 28 1.24 -13.95 -3.10
C GLY A 28 1.73 -12.70 -3.81
N GLY A 29 2.06 -11.64 -3.06
CA GLY A 29 2.60 -10.39 -3.58
C GLY A 29 3.79 -9.94 -2.76
N VAL A 30 4.04 -8.64 -2.78
CA VAL A 30 5.13 -8.04 -2.01
C VAL A 30 4.59 -6.89 -1.19
N CYS A 31 4.93 -6.84 0.09
CA CYS A 31 4.60 -5.71 0.95
C CYS A 31 5.87 -4.98 1.34
N TYR A 32 5.75 -3.70 1.63
CA TYR A 32 6.85 -2.87 2.10
C TYR A 32 6.55 -2.43 3.51
N LEU A 33 7.52 -2.65 4.40
CA LEU A 33 7.36 -2.35 5.82
C LEU A 33 8.19 -1.12 6.18
N LEU A 34 7.54 -0.12 6.76
CA LEU A 34 8.18 1.09 7.25
C LEU A 34 8.25 0.98 8.77
N ASN A 35 9.45 0.97 9.33
CA ASN A 35 9.66 0.76 10.77
C ASN A 35 8.97 -0.52 11.29
N GLY A 36 8.96 -1.56 10.45
CA GLY A 36 8.34 -2.84 10.81
C GLY A 36 6.84 -2.92 10.58
N ASN A 37 6.19 -1.82 10.18
CA ASN A 37 4.75 -1.79 9.91
C ASN A 37 4.50 -1.78 8.41
N ILE A 38 3.58 -2.59 7.92
CA ILE A 38 3.23 -2.57 6.50
C ILE A 38 2.68 -1.20 6.15
N VAL A 39 3.26 -0.56 5.14
CA VAL A 39 2.82 0.75 4.67
C VAL A 39 2.09 0.62 3.34
N CYS A 40 2.55 -0.25 2.47
CA CYS A 40 1.96 -0.49 1.15
C CYS A 40 2.39 -1.85 0.64
N GLY A 41 1.88 -2.22 -0.51
CA GLY A 41 2.27 -3.46 -1.15
C GLY A 41 1.60 -3.61 -2.50
N ILE A 42 1.81 -4.76 -3.10
CA ILE A 42 1.19 -5.08 -4.37
C ILE A 42 0.73 -6.54 -4.35
N ILE A 43 -0.52 -6.76 -4.74
CA ILE A 43 -1.11 -8.08 -4.88
C ILE A 43 -1.84 -8.08 -6.22
N LYS A 44 -1.46 -9.00 -7.12
CA LYS A 44 -1.97 -9.02 -8.50
C LYS A 44 -1.68 -7.66 -9.16
N ASP A 45 -2.69 -6.93 -9.60
CA ASP A 45 -2.52 -5.60 -10.19
C ASP A 45 -3.12 -4.50 -9.32
N TYR A 46 -3.17 -4.76 -8.00
CA TYR A 46 -3.69 -3.80 -7.03
C TYR A 46 -2.57 -3.26 -6.15
N LEU A 47 -2.58 -1.95 -5.94
CA LEU A 47 -1.76 -1.31 -4.93
C LEU A 47 -2.47 -1.44 -3.58
N ILE A 48 -1.78 -1.98 -2.59
CA ILE A 48 -2.31 -2.11 -1.24
C ILE A 48 -1.78 -0.95 -0.41
N LEU A 49 -2.67 -0.28 0.32
CA LEU A 49 -2.29 0.87 1.14
C LEU A 49 -2.87 0.74 2.54
N ARG A 50 -2.06 1.06 3.54
CA ARG A 50 -2.52 1.20 4.91
C ARG A 50 -2.67 2.70 5.20
N LEU A 51 -3.90 3.20 5.21
CA LEU A 51 -4.19 4.63 5.29
C LEU A 51 -4.72 5.08 6.65
N GLY A 52 -5.16 4.16 7.50
CA GLY A 52 -5.92 4.50 8.68
C GLY A 52 -7.39 4.63 8.33
N GLU A 53 -8.26 4.57 9.33
CA GLU A 53 -9.70 4.49 9.07
C GLU A 53 -10.28 5.71 8.35
N GLU A 54 -9.86 6.92 8.72
CA GLU A 54 -10.39 8.15 8.09
C GLU A 54 -9.99 8.27 6.62
N GLU A 55 -8.72 8.15 6.33
CA GLU A 55 -8.23 8.26 4.96
C GLU A 55 -8.71 7.09 4.10
N ALA A 56 -8.85 5.90 4.69
CA ALA A 56 -9.38 4.76 3.94
C ALA A 56 -10.84 5.01 3.55
N ALA A 57 -11.65 5.57 4.45
CA ALA A 57 -13.04 5.89 4.15
C ALA A 57 -13.14 6.90 3.02
N LEU A 58 -12.27 7.90 3.00
CA LEU A 58 -12.22 8.87 1.92
C LEU A 58 -11.79 8.23 0.61
N ALA A 59 -10.77 7.38 0.66
CA ALA A 59 -10.26 6.70 -0.53
C ALA A 59 -11.31 5.78 -1.16
N LEU A 60 -12.14 5.14 -0.32
CA LEU A 60 -13.18 4.23 -0.82
C LEU A 60 -14.27 4.94 -1.62
N GLN A 61 -14.34 6.26 -1.58
CA GLN A 61 -15.25 7.02 -2.42
C GLN A 61 -14.78 7.07 -3.88
N HIS A 62 -13.52 6.76 -4.12
CA HIS A 62 -12.97 6.71 -5.48
C HIS A 62 -13.42 5.42 -6.16
N PRO A 63 -13.92 5.47 -7.42
CA PRO A 63 -14.47 4.27 -8.08
C PRO A 63 -13.44 3.16 -8.33
N ARG A 64 -12.15 3.47 -8.30
CA ARG A 64 -11.08 2.48 -8.53
C ARG A 64 -10.45 1.98 -7.25
N VAL A 65 -11.07 2.24 -6.10
CA VAL A 65 -10.58 1.82 -4.79
C VAL A 65 -11.62 0.94 -4.14
N LYS A 66 -11.17 -0.16 -3.54
CA LYS A 66 -12.06 -1.06 -2.83
C LYS A 66 -11.43 -1.51 -1.53
N GLU A 67 -12.23 -2.14 -0.69
CA GLU A 67 -11.76 -2.63 0.60
C GLU A 67 -10.74 -3.76 0.43
N PHE A 68 -9.77 -3.81 1.33
CA PHE A 68 -8.79 -4.89 1.35
C PHE A 68 -9.39 -6.07 2.11
N ASP A 69 -9.82 -7.08 1.37
CA ASP A 69 -10.52 -8.24 1.93
C ASP A 69 -9.87 -9.58 1.56
N ILE A 70 -8.59 -9.57 1.28
CA ILE A 70 -7.84 -10.76 0.87
C ILE A 70 -7.96 -11.90 1.89
N THR A 71 -8.08 -11.54 3.18
CA THR A 71 -8.19 -12.53 4.26
C THR A 71 -9.62 -13.02 4.49
N GLY A 72 -10.57 -12.60 3.65
CA GLY A 72 -11.98 -12.97 3.79
C GLY A 72 -12.80 -12.00 4.60
N ARG A 73 -12.15 -11.03 5.24
CA ARG A 73 -12.82 -9.97 6.00
C ARG A 73 -12.20 -8.63 5.64
N PRO A 74 -13.02 -7.58 5.45
CA PRO A 74 -12.46 -6.25 5.21
C PRO A 74 -11.59 -5.81 6.38
N MET A 75 -10.43 -5.28 6.08
CA MET A 75 -9.53 -4.74 7.10
C MET A 75 -9.69 -3.23 7.14
N LYS A 76 -10.19 -2.72 8.26
CA LYS A 76 -10.40 -1.28 8.43
C LYS A 76 -9.08 -0.52 8.33
N GLY A 77 -9.10 0.56 7.60
CA GLY A 77 -7.92 1.38 7.41
C GLY A 77 -7.04 0.94 6.26
N TRP A 78 -7.39 -0.13 5.57
CA TRP A 78 -6.65 -0.66 4.42
C TRP A 78 -7.51 -0.58 3.17
N VAL A 79 -6.88 -0.32 2.03
CA VAL A 79 -7.59 -0.29 0.74
C VAL A 79 -6.75 -0.95 -0.36
N MET A 80 -7.45 -1.33 -1.42
CA MET A 80 -6.84 -1.84 -2.66
C MET A 80 -7.16 -0.85 -3.77
N VAL A 81 -6.14 -0.38 -4.47
CA VAL A 81 -6.27 0.61 -5.55
C VAL A 81 -5.92 -0.05 -6.86
N GLU A 82 -6.80 0.07 -7.86
CA GLU A 82 -6.54 -0.49 -9.18
C GLU A 82 -5.33 0.20 -9.82
N GLU A 83 -4.55 -0.57 -10.56
CA GLU A 83 -3.32 -0.06 -11.18
C GLU A 83 -3.56 1.19 -12.01
N ARG A 84 -4.67 1.26 -12.73
CA ARG A 84 -4.98 2.42 -13.58
C ARG A 84 -5.22 3.71 -12.79
N ALA A 85 -5.52 3.60 -11.50
CA ALA A 85 -5.65 4.78 -10.64
C ALA A 85 -4.30 5.22 -10.07
N CYS A 86 -3.22 4.55 -10.46
CA CYS A 86 -1.87 4.84 -10.02
C CYS A 86 -1.02 5.47 -11.12
N ALA A 87 -1.64 5.95 -12.19
CA ALA A 87 -0.91 6.52 -13.32
C ALA A 87 -0.21 7.83 -12.93
N GLY A 88 1.00 8.03 -13.47
CA GLY A 88 1.74 9.26 -13.26
C GLY A 88 2.00 9.55 -11.79
N LYS A 89 1.79 10.80 -11.39
CA LYS A 89 2.05 11.24 -10.02
C LYS A 89 1.03 10.73 -9.00
N LYS A 90 -0.03 10.09 -9.47
CA LYS A 90 -1.05 9.55 -8.55
C LYS A 90 -0.48 8.48 -7.62
N LEU A 91 0.44 7.64 -8.13
CA LEU A 91 1.07 6.63 -7.31
C LEU A 91 1.79 7.25 -6.12
N GLU A 92 2.59 8.28 -6.37
CA GLU A 92 3.32 8.96 -5.29
C GLU A 92 2.36 9.57 -4.27
N ARG A 93 1.26 10.14 -4.72
CA ARG A 93 0.25 10.70 -3.82
C ARG A 93 -0.37 9.62 -2.93
N TRP A 94 -0.72 8.47 -3.52
CA TRP A 94 -1.25 7.35 -2.75
C TRP A 94 -0.25 6.87 -1.71
N LEU A 95 1.01 6.68 -2.12
CA LEU A 95 2.05 6.18 -1.22
C LEU A 95 2.36 7.17 -0.10
N ASN A 96 2.36 8.46 -0.40
CA ASN A 96 2.60 9.48 0.61
C ASN A 96 1.48 9.54 1.66
N LYS A 97 0.24 9.28 1.27
CA LYS A 97 -0.86 9.19 2.23
C LYS A 97 -0.66 8.04 3.21
N ALA A 98 -0.25 6.89 2.70
CA ALA A 98 0.02 5.73 3.54
C ALA A 98 1.21 5.99 4.46
N LYS A 99 2.28 6.58 3.93
CA LYS A 99 3.46 6.93 4.72
C LYS A 99 3.10 7.87 5.86
N ALA A 100 2.29 8.89 5.57
CA ALA A 100 1.89 9.88 6.58
C ALA A 100 1.17 9.23 7.77
N PHE A 101 0.41 8.18 7.51
CA PHE A 101 -0.25 7.45 8.59
C PHE A 101 0.72 6.51 9.31
N VAL A 102 1.44 5.69 8.55
CA VAL A 102 2.25 4.62 9.13
C VAL A 102 3.47 5.14 9.88
N GLU A 103 4.06 6.26 9.44
CA GLU A 103 5.23 6.82 10.13
C GLU A 103 4.94 7.29 11.55
N HIS A 104 3.67 7.48 11.89
CA HIS A 104 3.25 7.86 13.24
C HIS A 104 2.95 6.67 14.13
N LEU A 105 2.98 5.45 13.58
CA LEU A 105 2.76 4.25 14.38
C LEU A 105 4.02 3.89 15.14
N PRO A 106 3.89 3.25 16.33
CA PRO A 106 5.06 2.76 17.04
C PRO A 106 5.85 1.80 16.17
N GLU A 107 7.17 1.88 16.26
CA GLU A 107 8.04 0.96 15.53
C GLU A 107 7.76 -0.47 15.99
N LYS A 108 7.59 -1.36 15.01
CA LYS A 108 7.32 -2.76 15.29
C LYS A 108 8.62 -3.55 15.16
N ARG A 109 9.02 -4.19 16.23
CA ARG A 109 10.23 -5.03 16.25
C ARG A 109 9.85 -6.50 16.10
N HIS A 110 10.67 -7.21 15.38
CA HIS A 110 10.51 -8.65 15.19
C HIS A 110 11.64 -9.41 15.80
#